data_8de5f313bd0abca17621b47c10749ed1
#
_entry.id   8de5f313bd0abca17621b47c10749ed1
#
_cell.length_a   1.000
_cell.length_b   1.000
_cell.length_c   1.000
_cell.angle_alpha   90.00
_cell.angle_beta   90.00
_cell.angle_gamma   90.00
#
_symmetry.space_group_name_H-M   'P 1'
#
loop_
_entity.id
_entity.type
_entity.pdbx_description
1 polymer ?
#
loop_
_entity_poly.entity_id
_entity_poly.type
_entity_poly.pdbx_seq_one_letter_code
_entity_poly.pdbx_strand_id
1 'polypeptide(L)'
;KDQVEASLAMNVDRIYLGSDLYEEYKGNSKVYLRLERVNSTYPCTTSNILATELGAINKYKNNNLISDYYLNVVNNYSIKFLLDNGVKRVTLSPEINYNYLDDYIKDKVEIIIYGTIENMLTKSCPIKELKMCPCKKEDIYFLEDINKNRYRILHNNCLTHIMHYKKINYIDNIEYYKNIGIRSFRLELLDETYD
;
A
#
# COMPACT_ATOMS: atom_id res chain seq x y z
N LYS A 1 10.93 10.11 -7.05
CA LYS A 1 12.22 9.49 -7.36
C LYS A 1 13.14 9.50 -6.14
N ASP A 2 13.35 10.63 -5.50
CA ASP A 2 14.28 10.77 -4.37
C ASP A 2 14.06 9.76 -3.26
N GLN A 3 12.80 9.48 -2.91
CA GLN A 3 12.44 8.42 -1.95
C GLN A 3 12.87 7.02 -2.41
N VAL A 4 12.79 6.73 -3.73
CA VAL A 4 13.21 5.43 -4.29
C VAL A 4 14.72 5.28 -4.21
N GLU A 5 15.46 6.30 -4.62
CA GLU A 5 16.92 6.31 -4.57
C GLU A 5 17.43 6.19 -3.12
N ALA A 6 16.82 6.94 -2.20
CA ALA A 6 17.12 6.83 -0.77
C ALA A 6 16.86 5.41 -0.23
N SER A 7 15.71 4.80 -0.59
CA SER A 7 15.38 3.44 -0.18
C SER A 7 16.36 2.41 -0.72
N LEU A 8 16.82 2.57 -1.97
CA LEU A 8 17.84 1.70 -2.56
C LEU A 8 19.18 1.85 -1.86
N ALA A 9 19.58 3.08 -1.52
CA ALA A 9 20.82 3.37 -0.77
C ALA A 9 20.79 2.78 0.65
N MET A 10 19.63 2.79 1.32
CA MET A 10 19.42 2.18 2.65
C MET A 10 19.32 0.65 2.63
N ASN A 11 19.41 0.03 1.44
CA ASN A 11 19.38 -1.41 1.26
C ASN A 11 18.12 -2.09 1.84
N VAL A 12 16.95 -1.47 1.68
CA VAL A 12 15.67 -2.08 2.06
C VAL A 12 15.42 -3.39 1.29
N ASP A 13 14.60 -4.28 1.83
CA ASP A 13 14.30 -5.58 1.21
C ASP A 13 13.36 -5.47 0.01
N ARG A 14 12.41 -4.53 0.04
CA ARG A 14 11.37 -4.37 -0.98
C ARG A 14 10.97 -2.91 -1.15
N ILE A 15 10.66 -2.55 -2.40
CA ILE A 15 10.14 -1.23 -2.79
C ILE A 15 8.90 -1.47 -3.64
N TYR A 16 7.78 -0.88 -3.28
CA TYR A 16 6.52 -0.99 -3.99
C TYR A 16 6.26 0.28 -4.78
N LEU A 17 6.21 0.19 -6.10
CA LEU A 17 6.06 1.34 -6.99
C LEU A 17 4.80 1.20 -7.85
N GLY A 18 4.05 2.29 -7.99
CA GLY A 18 3.01 2.41 -9.00
C GLY A 18 3.58 2.34 -10.42
N SER A 19 2.72 2.13 -11.41
CA SER A 19 3.09 1.96 -12.82
C SER A 19 4.00 3.07 -13.36
N ASP A 20 3.76 4.32 -12.93
CA ASP A 20 4.47 5.50 -13.43
C ASP A 20 5.98 5.45 -13.14
N LEU A 21 6.37 4.96 -11.96
CA LEU A 21 7.78 4.85 -11.56
C LEU A 21 8.34 3.44 -11.79
N TYR A 22 7.49 2.42 -11.83
CA TYR A 22 7.93 1.03 -11.94
C TYR A 22 8.79 0.78 -13.18
N GLU A 23 8.41 1.32 -14.35
CA GLU A 23 9.13 1.10 -15.61
C GLU A 23 10.61 1.50 -15.56
N GLU A 24 10.93 2.52 -14.78
CA GLU A 24 12.30 3.01 -14.60
C GLU A 24 13.16 2.07 -13.75
N TYR A 25 12.55 1.38 -12.79
CA TYR A 25 13.24 0.55 -11.78
C TYR A 25 12.99 -0.97 -11.91
N LYS A 26 12.21 -1.43 -12.87
CA LYS A 26 11.77 -2.84 -13.01
C LYS A 26 12.92 -3.87 -13.14
N GLY A 27 14.13 -3.42 -13.49
CA GLY A 27 15.32 -4.28 -13.53
C GLY A 27 15.89 -4.64 -12.15
N ASN A 28 15.46 -3.97 -11.08
CA ASN A 28 15.90 -4.24 -9.72
C ASN A 28 15.03 -5.30 -9.07
N SER A 29 15.62 -6.39 -8.58
CA SER A 29 14.91 -7.53 -7.97
C SER A 29 14.14 -7.19 -6.69
N LYS A 30 14.42 -6.05 -6.06
CA LYS A 30 13.70 -5.57 -4.86
C LYS A 30 12.45 -4.77 -5.20
N VAL A 31 12.27 -4.39 -6.47
CA VAL A 31 11.16 -3.55 -6.91
C VAL A 31 9.96 -4.41 -7.32
N TYR A 32 8.81 -4.07 -6.76
CA TYR A 32 7.52 -4.69 -7.03
C TYR A 32 6.59 -3.69 -7.70
N LEU A 33 5.88 -4.14 -8.74
CA LEU A 33 4.79 -3.36 -9.30
C LEU A 33 3.60 -3.39 -8.35
N ARG A 34 3.23 -2.25 -7.77
CA ARG A 34 1.97 -2.05 -7.07
C ARG A 34 0.87 -1.83 -8.09
N LEU A 35 -0.07 -2.76 -8.15
CA LEU A 35 -1.20 -2.65 -9.07
C LEU A 35 -2.19 -1.59 -8.59
N GLU A 36 -2.90 -0.98 -9.55
CA GLU A 36 -4.02 -0.08 -9.24
C GLU A 36 -5.15 -0.86 -8.57
N ARG A 37 -5.91 -0.21 -7.66
CA ARG A 37 -7.08 -0.85 -7.02
C ARG A 37 -8.25 -1.09 -7.97
N VAL A 38 -8.35 -0.30 -9.02
CA VAL A 38 -9.39 -0.43 -10.05
C VAL A 38 -8.70 -0.72 -11.37
N ASN A 39 -8.64 -1.99 -11.72
CA ASN A 39 -8.01 -2.44 -12.96
C ASN A 39 -9.06 -2.96 -13.96
N SER A 40 -8.93 -2.55 -15.21
CA SER A 40 -9.62 -3.18 -16.34
C SER A 40 -8.73 -4.20 -17.06
N THR A 41 -7.40 -4.07 -16.92
CA THR A 41 -6.40 -4.94 -17.55
C THR A 41 -5.21 -5.13 -16.64
N TYR A 42 -4.58 -6.31 -16.73
CA TYR A 42 -3.38 -6.64 -15.97
C TYR A 42 -2.16 -6.74 -16.90
N PRO A 43 -1.02 -6.10 -16.57
CA PRO A 43 0.20 -6.23 -17.37
C PRO A 43 0.72 -7.67 -17.37
N CYS A 44 1.33 -8.09 -18.48
CA CYS A 44 1.67 -9.51 -18.72
C CYS A 44 3.09 -9.92 -18.29
N THR A 45 3.95 -9.02 -17.82
CA THR A 45 5.41 -9.23 -17.93
C THR A 45 6.21 -9.11 -16.64
N THR A 46 5.61 -8.90 -15.47
CA THR A 46 6.38 -8.69 -14.23
C THR A 46 6.46 -9.94 -13.37
N SER A 47 7.60 -10.17 -12.72
CA SER A 47 7.77 -11.26 -11.77
C SER A 47 7.41 -10.88 -10.32
N ASN A 48 7.57 -9.59 -9.96
CA ASN A 48 7.32 -9.08 -8.61
C ASN A 48 6.07 -8.20 -8.59
N ILE A 49 5.04 -8.63 -7.88
CA ILE A 49 3.71 -7.99 -7.88
C ILE A 49 3.25 -7.71 -6.45
N LEU A 50 2.77 -6.50 -6.20
CA LEU A 50 1.95 -6.16 -5.05
C LEU A 50 0.49 -6.10 -5.49
N ALA A 51 -0.29 -7.11 -5.14
CA ALA A 51 -1.69 -7.24 -5.54
C ALA A 51 -2.61 -6.46 -4.61
N THR A 52 -3.47 -5.66 -5.17
CA THR A 52 -4.40 -4.75 -4.48
C THR A 52 -5.83 -5.27 -4.44
N GLU A 53 -6.11 -6.39 -5.17
CA GLU A 53 -7.45 -6.99 -5.25
C GLU A 53 -7.36 -8.49 -5.62
N LEU A 54 -8.47 -9.25 -5.44
CA LEU A 54 -8.47 -10.71 -5.57
C LEU A 54 -8.27 -11.21 -7.01
N GLY A 55 -8.73 -10.46 -8.03
CA GLY A 55 -8.52 -10.83 -9.43
C GLY A 55 -7.03 -10.84 -9.80
N ALA A 56 -6.26 -9.90 -9.24
CA ALA A 56 -4.81 -9.86 -9.39
C ALA A 56 -4.15 -11.10 -8.77
N ILE A 57 -4.61 -11.55 -7.60
CA ILE A 57 -4.09 -12.76 -6.95
C ILE A 57 -4.30 -13.98 -7.85
N ASN A 58 -5.50 -14.16 -8.39
CA ASN A 58 -5.77 -15.26 -9.32
C ASN A 58 -4.91 -15.19 -10.58
N LYS A 59 -4.75 -13.99 -11.14
CA LYS A 59 -3.95 -13.78 -12.37
C LYS A 59 -2.47 -14.10 -12.17
N TYR A 60 -1.90 -13.67 -11.02
CA TYR A 60 -0.47 -13.71 -10.77
C TYR A 60 -0.03 -14.76 -9.74
N LYS A 61 -0.85 -15.78 -9.48
CA LYS A 61 -0.56 -16.83 -8.46
C LYS A 61 0.78 -17.55 -8.62
N ASN A 62 1.36 -17.54 -9.82
CA ASN A 62 2.66 -18.15 -10.12
C ASN A 62 3.83 -17.16 -10.07
N ASN A 63 3.57 -15.89 -9.75
CA ASN A 63 4.57 -14.84 -9.66
C ASN A 63 5.10 -14.70 -8.21
N ASN A 64 6.09 -13.82 -8.03
CA ASN A 64 6.49 -13.39 -6.69
C ASN A 64 5.46 -12.36 -6.18
N LEU A 65 4.43 -12.88 -5.52
CA LEU A 65 3.18 -12.18 -5.22
C LEU A 65 3.09 -11.81 -3.74
N ILE A 66 2.87 -10.54 -3.46
CA ILE A 66 2.54 -10.00 -2.14
C ILE A 66 1.15 -9.38 -2.21
N SER A 67 0.33 -9.52 -1.17
CA SER A 67 -0.95 -8.83 -1.11
C SER A 67 -0.84 -7.49 -0.39
N ASP A 68 -1.55 -6.46 -0.91
CA ASP A 68 -1.60 -5.14 -0.29
C ASP A 68 -2.65 -5.09 0.84
N TYR A 69 -2.51 -4.12 1.76
CA TYR A 69 -3.47 -3.85 2.84
C TYR A 69 -4.89 -3.52 2.34
N TYR A 70 -5.05 -3.13 1.09
CA TYR A 70 -6.34 -2.90 0.46
C TYR A 70 -7.26 -4.13 0.43
N LEU A 71 -6.72 -5.34 0.60
CA LEU A 71 -7.52 -6.56 0.76
C LEU A 71 -8.16 -6.69 2.14
N ASN A 72 -7.89 -5.74 3.01
CA ASN A 72 -8.45 -5.62 4.36
C ASN A 72 -8.38 -6.92 5.18
N VAL A 73 -7.20 -7.51 5.23
CA VAL A 73 -6.95 -8.79 5.91
C VAL A 73 -6.80 -8.55 7.41
N VAL A 74 -7.73 -9.08 8.20
CA VAL A 74 -7.83 -8.84 9.65
C VAL A 74 -7.89 -10.13 10.51
N ASN A 75 -7.73 -11.32 9.91
CA ASN A 75 -7.81 -12.59 10.64
C ASN A 75 -7.00 -13.71 9.98
N ASN A 76 -6.72 -14.77 10.74
CA ASN A 76 -5.94 -15.92 10.31
C ASN A 76 -6.51 -16.65 9.09
N TYR A 77 -7.84 -16.74 8.96
CA TYR A 77 -8.50 -17.42 7.84
C TYR A 77 -8.25 -16.70 6.52
N SER A 78 -8.38 -15.37 6.51
CA SER A 78 -8.08 -14.56 5.33
C SER A 78 -6.60 -14.63 4.95
N ILE A 79 -5.69 -14.62 5.94
CA ILE A 79 -4.25 -14.79 5.70
C ILE A 79 -3.99 -16.15 5.06
N LYS A 80 -4.50 -17.22 5.67
CA LYS A 80 -4.33 -18.58 5.16
C LYS A 80 -4.88 -18.71 3.74
N PHE A 81 -6.07 -18.20 3.48
CA PHE A 81 -6.67 -18.21 2.14
C PHE A 81 -5.74 -17.58 1.10
N LEU A 82 -5.14 -16.43 1.38
CA LEU A 82 -4.23 -15.77 0.45
C LEU A 82 -2.93 -16.57 0.24
N LEU A 83 -2.36 -17.11 1.31
CA LEU A 83 -1.16 -17.95 1.23
C LEU A 83 -1.41 -19.23 0.40
N ASP A 84 -2.55 -19.90 0.61
CA ASP A 84 -2.97 -21.09 -0.15
C ASP A 84 -3.21 -20.76 -1.65
N ASN A 85 -3.49 -19.49 -1.98
CA ASN A 85 -3.63 -19.01 -3.37
C ASN A 85 -2.35 -18.39 -3.97
N GLY A 86 -1.19 -18.69 -3.40
CA GLY A 86 0.12 -18.36 -3.99
C GLY A 86 0.73 -17.04 -3.54
N VAL A 87 0.06 -16.29 -2.66
CA VAL A 87 0.64 -15.09 -2.03
C VAL A 87 1.80 -15.52 -1.12
N LYS A 88 2.95 -14.88 -1.25
CA LYS A 88 4.15 -15.18 -0.44
C LYS A 88 4.19 -14.41 0.87
N ARG A 89 3.58 -13.23 0.90
CA ARG A 89 3.48 -12.37 2.07
C ARG A 89 2.19 -11.57 2.04
N VAL A 90 1.57 -11.41 3.19
CA VAL A 90 0.28 -10.72 3.32
C VAL A 90 0.47 -9.42 4.10
N THR A 91 0.23 -8.27 3.46
CA THR A 91 0.17 -7.00 4.18
C THR A 91 -1.16 -6.91 4.90
N LEU A 92 -1.10 -6.80 6.22
CA LEU A 92 -2.29 -6.77 7.07
C LEU A 92 -2.98 -5.40 7.03
N SER A 93 -4.28 -5.40 7.25
CA SER A 93 -5.04 -4.18 7.51
C SER A 93 -4.50 -3.49 8.77
N PRO A 94 -4.39 -2.15 8.79
CA PRO A 94 -4.07 -1.40 10.00
C PRO A 94 -5.08 -1.59 11.15
N GLU A 95 -6.26 -2.13 10.85
CA GLU A 95 -7.34 -2.36 11.83
C GLU A 95 -7.21 -3.68 12.60
N ILE A 96 -6.20 -4.51 12.25
CA ILE A 96 -6.06 -5.84 12.87
C ILE A 96 -5.64 -5.77 14.33
N ASN A 97 -6.17 -6.69 15.13
CA ASN A 97 -5.63 -6.98 16.44
C ASN A 97 -4.57 -8.10 16.34
N TYR A 98 -3.30 -7.73 16.45
CA TYR A 98 -2.15 -8.63 16.29
C TYR A 98 -2.10 -9.77 17.31
N ASN A 99 -2.76 -9.63 18.47
CA ASN A 99 -2.78 -10.64 19.52
C ASN A 99 -3.53 -11.92 19.12
N TYR A 100 -4.36 -11.85 18.08
CA TYR A 100 -5.13 -13.02 17.56
C TYR A 100 -4.44 -13.72 16.40
N LEU A 101 -3.21 -13.31 16.05
CA LEU A 101 -2.45 -13.98 14.99
C LEU A 101 -1.82 -15.27 15.49
N ASP A 102 -2.04 -16.35 14.75
CA ASP A 102 -1.38 -17.62 14.97
C ASP A 102 0.14 -17.51 14.74
N ASP A 103 0.94 -18.17 15.57
CA ASP A 103 2.40 -18.05 15.51
C ASP A 103 3.00 -18.48 14.17
N TYR A 104 2.43 -19.51 13.54
CA TYR A 104 2.95 -20.07 12.28
C TYR A 104 2.77 -19.15 11.05
N ILE A 105 1.99 -18.07 11.16
CA ILE A 105 1.79 -17.13 10.05
C ILE A 105 2.48 -15.78 10.26
N LYS A 106 2.99 -15.49 11.46
CA LYS A 106 3.57 -14.17 11.81
C LYS A 106 4.80 -13.81 10.97
N ASP A 107 5.56 -14.79 10.51
CA ASP A 107 6.69 -14.60 9.59
C ASP A 107 6.24 -14.35 8.13
N LYS A 108 5.00 -14.67 7.79
CA LYS A 108 4.39 -14.49 6.46
C LYS A 108 3.65 -13.18 6.29
N VAL A 109 3.52 -12.40 7.34
CA VAL A 109 2.79 -11.14 7.26
C VAL A 109 3.72 -9.93 7.22
N GLU A 110 3.19 -8.82 6.73
CA GLU A 110 3.80 -7.50 6.74
C GLU A 110 2.82 -6.53 7.39
N ILE A 111 3.32 -5.61 8.23
CA ILE A 111 2.52 -4.58 8.88
C ILE A 111 3.01 -3.18 8.50
N ILE A 112 2.07 -2.25 8.37
CA ILE A 112 2.40 -0.84 8.14
C ILE A 112 2.68 -0.21 9.50
N ILE A 113 3.90 0.30 9.69
CA ILE A 113 4.32 0.94 10.92
C ILE A 113 4.46 2.46 10.82
N TYR A 114 4.49 2.99 9.60
CA TYR A 114 4.56 4.43 9.37
C TYR A 114 3.89 4.81 8.06
N GLY A 115 3.28 5.99 8.04
CA GLY A 115 2.86 6.68 6.83
C GLY A 115 1.38 7.00 6.77
N THR A 116 0.94 7.45 5.61
CA THR A 116 -0.44 7.89 5.38
C THR A 116 -1.24 6.80 4.66
N ILE A 117 -2.33 6.37 5.29
CA ILE A 117 -3.22 5.33 4.76
C ILE A 117 -4.33 5.96 3.93
N GLU A 118 -4.69 5.33 2.82
CA GLU A 118 -5.86 5.70 2.05
C GLU A 118 -7.13 5.21 2.75
N ASN A 119 -8.06 6.14 3.02
CA ASN A 119 -9.35 5.84 3.61
C ASN A 119 -10.40 5.48 2.58
N MET A 120 -10.40 6.17 1.43
CA MET A 120 -11.43 6.00 0.42
C MET A 120 -10.85 6.17 -0.98
N LEU A 121 -11.35 5.34 -1.89
CA LEU A 121 -11.16 5.47 -3.33
C LEU A 121 -12.53 5.64 -3.99
N THR A 122 -12.70 6.67 -4.82
CA THR A 122 -13.96 6.92 -5.52
C THR A 122 -13.72 7.45 -6.94
N LYS A 123 -14.67 7.17 -7.83
CA LYS A 123 -14.74 7.78 -9.16
C LYS A 123 -15.39 9.18 -9.14
N SER A 124 -16.08 9.53 -8.07
CA SER A 124 -16.60 10.88 -7.89
C SER A 124 -15.47 11.84 -7.55
N CYS A 125 -15.45 12.99 -8.23
CA CYS A 125 -14.45 14.03 -7.98
C CYS A 125 -15.14 15.25 -7.38
N PRO A 126 -15.00 15.50 -6.08
CA PRO A 126 -15.66 16.65 -5.42
C PRO A 126 -15.21 18.00 -5.99
N ILE A 127 -13.99 18.07 -6.54
CA ILE A 127 -13.44 19.31 -7.11
C ILE A 127 -14.00 19.58 -8.49
N LYS A 128 -14.26 18.53 -9.29
CA LYS A 128 -14.91 18.69 -10.61
C LYS A 128 -16.32 19.28 -10.48
N GLU A 129 -17.04 18.93 -9.43
CA GLU A 129 -18.37 19.47 -9.15
C GLU A 129 -18.35 20.97 -8.84
N LEU A 130 -17.21 21.49 -8.37
CA LEU A 130 -16.95 22.93 -8.22
C LEU A 130 -16.51 23.58 -9.56
N LYS A 131 -16.74 22.94 -10.70
CA LYS A 131 -16.40 23.39 -12.06
C LYS A 131 -14.92 23.51 -12.38
N MET A 132 -14.07 22.84 -11.63
CA MET A 132 -12.63 22.74 -11.90
C MET A 132 -12.20 21.28 -12.04
N CYS A 133 -11.32 20.98 -13.00
CA CYS A 133 -10.69 19.66 -13.08
C CYS A 133 -9.28 19.74 -12.47
N PRO A 134 -9.01 19.06 -11.34
CA PRO A 134 -7.74 19.15 -10.64
C PRO A 134 -6.63 18.31 -11.26
N CYS A 135 -6.96 17.36 -12.16
CA CYS A 135 -6.04 16.33 -12.66
C CYS A 135 -4.82 16.87 -13.45
N LYS A 136 -4.82 18.15 -13.79
CA LYS A 136 -3.72 18.81 -14.51
C LYS A 136 -3.03 19.90 -13.68
N LYS A 137 -3.39 20.04 -12.41
CA LYS A 137 -2.84 21.05 -11.50
C LYS A 137 -2.11 20.38 -10.35
N GLU A 138 -1.02 20.97 -9.93
CA GLU A 138 -0.24 20.55 -8.76
C GLU A 138 -0.83 21.04 -7.43
N ASP A 139 -2.06 21.54 -7.45
CA ASP A 139 -2.72 22.07 -6.26
C ASP A 139 -3.02 20.95 -5.25
N ILE A 140 -2.77 21.21 -3.98
CA ILE A 140 -3.09 20.29 -2.89
C ILE A 140 -4.48 20.61 -2.36
N TYR A 141 -5.39 19.65 -2.44
CA TYR A 141 -6.77 19.79 -1.97
C TYR A 141 -6.99 18.97 -0.70
N PHE A 142 -7.92 19.45 0.13
CA PHE A 142 -8.33 18.79 1.35
C PHE A 142 -9.86 18.78 1.48
N LEU A 143 -10.40 17.69 2.03
CA LEU A 143 -11.72 17.68 2.65
C LEU A 143 -11.56 17.97 4.15
N GLU A 144 -12.44 18.77 4.72
CA GLU A 144 -12.47 19.05 6.15
C GLU A 144 -13.79 18.53 6.74
N ASP A 145 -13.71 17.76 7.82
CA ASP A 145 -14.88 17.27 8.54
C ASP A 145 -15.36 18.29 9.60
N ILE A 146 -16.45 17.95 10.28
CA ILE A 146 -17.04 18.81 11.32
C ILE A 146 -16.10 19.03 12.52
N ASN A 147 -15.12 18.12 12.72
CA ASN A 147 -14.12 18.17 13.78
C ASN A 147 -12.84 18.90 13.35
N LYS A 148 -12.84 19.52 12.16
CA LYS A 148 -11.70 20.22 11.57
C LYS A 148 -10.53 19.31 11.17
N ASN A 149 -10.74 18.01 11.06
CA ASN A 149 -9.75 17.11 10.50
C ASN A 149 -9.66 17.31 8.98
N ARG A 150 -8.42 17.38 8.46
CA ARG A 150 -8.16 17.67 7.05
C ARG A 150 -7.64 16.42 6.34
N TYR A 151 -8.45 15.88 5.45
CA TYR A 151 -8.16 14.70 4.64
C TYR A 151 -7.61 15.14 3.30
N ARG A 152 -6.36 14.79 3.01
CA ARG A 152 -5.73 15.13 1.73
C ARG A 152 -6.39 14.37 0.59
N ILE A 153 -6.64 15.07 -0.52
CA ILE A 153 -7.18 14.48 -1.75
C ILE A 153 -6.05 14.36 -2.77
N LEU A 154 -5.88 13.17 -3.31
CA LEU A 154 -5.01 12.90 -4.45
C LEU A 154 -5.86 12.48 -5.64
N HIS A 155 -5.44 12.87 -6.83
CA HIS A 155 -6.11 12.52 -8.08
C HIS A 155 -5.16 11.77 -9.00
N ASN A 156 -5.59 10.58 -9.43
CA ASN A 156 -4.88 9.81 -10.44
C ASN A 156 -5.90 9.13 -11.36
N ASN A 157 -5.74 9.30 -12.70
CA ASN A 157 -6.56 8.65 -13.72
C ASN A 157 -8.08 8.78 -13.49
N CYS A 158 -8.55 9.98 -13.12
CA CYS A 158 -9.95 10.26 -12.75
C CYS A 158 -10.45 9.45 -11.54
N LEU A 159 -9.55 8.91 -10.75
CA LEU A 159 -9.84 8.38 -9.42
C LEU A 159 -9.46 9.43 -8.36
N THR A 160 -10.28 9.50 -7.33
CA THR A 160 -10.06 10.37 -6.19
C THR A 160 -9.70 9.51 -4.99
N HIS A 161 -8.49 9.70 -4.48
CA HIS A 161 -7.98 9.04 -3.28
C HIS A 161 -8.09 10.01 -2.10
N ILE A 162 -8.81 9.63 -1.07
CA ILE A 162 -8.94 10.42 0.17
C ILE A 162 -8.05 9.77 1.21
N MET A 163 -6.99 10.48 1.59
CA MET A 163 -5.99 9.99 2.54
C MET A 163 -6.44 10.26 3.97
N HIS A 164 -6.07 9.38 4.89
CA HIS A 164 -6.35 9.59 6.31
C HIS A 164 -5.69 10.88 6.80
N TYR A 165 -6.37 11.64 7.67
CA TYR A 165 -5.87 12.91 8.18
C TYR A 165 -4.66 12.78 9.10
N LYS A 166 -4.47 11.60 9.71
CA LYS A 166 -3.40 11.27 10.66
C LYS A 166 -2.49 10.21 10.08
N LYS A 167 -1.18 10.44 10.13
CA LYS A 167 -0.20 9.39 9.81
C LYS A 167 -0.19 8.32 10.89
N ILE A 168 -0.07 7.07 10.48
CA ILE A 168 0.33 5.98 11.37
C ILE A 168 1.79 6.22 11.77
N ASN A 169 2.10 6.04 13.04
CA ASN A 169 3.47 6.04 13.53
C ASN A 169 3.60 5.06 14.70
N TYR A 170 4.09 3.87 14.39
CA TYR A 170 4.36 2.78 15.34
C TYR A 170 5.85 2.40 15.35
N ILE A 171 6.73 3.33 14.93
CA ILE A 171 8.18 3.08 14.85
C ILE A 171 8.72 2.68 16.24
N ASP A 172 8.31 3.36 17.29
CA ASP A 172 8.73 3.06 18.66
C ASP A 172 8.24 1.69 19.17
N ASN A 173 7.25 1.08 18.48
CA ASN A 173 6.70 -0.21 18.84
C ASN A 173 7.38 -1.39 18.09
N ILE A 174 8.40 -1.17 17.28
CA ILE A 174 9.03 -2.20 16.44
C ILE A 174 9.49 -3.40 17.28
N GLU A 175 10.11 -3.17 18.44
CA GLU A 175 10.58 -4.26 19.30
C GLU A 175 9.42 -5.09 19.86
N TYR A 176 8.29 -4.47 20.20
CA TYR A 176 7.08 -5.21 20.56
C TYR A 176 6.63 -6.14 19.43
N TYR A 177 6.53 -5.63 18.19
CA TYR A 177 6.12 -6.44 17.04
C TYR A 177 7.10 -7.58 16.74
N LYS A 178 8.40 -7.33 16.88
CA LYS A 178 9.42 -8.38 16.74
C LYS A 178 9.27 -9.46 17.83
N ASN A 179 8.99 -9.08 19.05
CA ASN A 179 8.82 -10.00 20.17
C ASN A 179 7.61 -10.91 20.00
N ILE A 180 6.52 -10.44 19.38
CA ILE A 180 5.37 -11.28 19.05
C ILE A 180 5.56 -12.09 17.76
N GLY A 181 6.71 -12.00 17.08
CA GLY A 181 7.07 -12.83 15.93
C GLY A 181 6.92 -12.18 14.55
N ILE A 182 6.51 -10.91 14.44
CA ILE A 182 6.41 -10.20 13.16
C ILE A 182 7.81 -9.74 12.72
N ARG A 183 8.14 -9.92 11.45
CA ARG A 183 9.48 -9.66 10.90
C ARG A 183 9.50 -8.71 9.69
N SER A 184 8.35 -8.32 9.16
CA SER A 184 8.26 -7.44 8.00
C SER A 184 7.49 -6.18 8.32
N PHE A 185 8.15 -5.04 8.11
CA PHE A 185 7.65 -3.70 8.44
C PHE A 185 7.64 -2.84 7.19
N ARG A 186 6.52 -2.14 6.95
CA ARG A 186 6.31 -1.31 5.77
C ARG A 186 6.15 0.15 6.16
N LEU A 187 6.74 1.03 5.33
CA LEU A 187 6.54 2.47 5.37
C LEU A 187 5.70 2.86 4.14
N GLU A 188 4.59 3.57 4.35
CA GLU A 188 3.76 4.17 3.30
C GLU A 188 4.14 5.64 3.14
N LEU A 189 5.15 5.90 2.31
CA LEU A 189 5.68 7.23 2.08
C LEU A 189 4.85 7.94 0.99
N LEU A 190 4.40 9.14 1.26
CA LEU A 190 3.61 9.96 0.34
C LEU A 190 4.38 11.21 -0.09
N ASP A 191 4.80 12.01 0.87
CA ASP A 191 5.43 13.32 0.66
C ASP A 191 6.58 13.59 1.65
N GLU A 192 7.11 12.53 2.25
CA GLU A 192 8.29 12.61 3.09
C GLU A 192 9.51 13.01 2.27
N THR A 193 10.30 13.95 2.79
CA THR A 193 11.58 14.38 2.23
C THR A 193 12.72 13.57 2.84
N TYR A 194 13.90 13.69 2.27
CA TYR A 194 15.09 12.96 2.70
C TYR A 194 15.76 13.59 3.95
N ASP A 195 15.32 14.79 4.36
CA ASP A 195 15.93 15.55 5.48
C ASP A 195 15.50 15.01 6.85
#